data_d6b85c1b29873954918b89f6b5fe6a73
#
_entry.id   d6b85c1b29873954918b89f6b5fe6a73
#
_cell.length_a   1.000
_cell.length_b   1.000
_cell.length_c   1.000
_cell.angle_alpha   90.00
_cell.angle_beta   90.00
_cell.angle_gamma   90.00
#
_symmetry.space_group_name_H-M   'P 1'
#
loop_
_entity.id
_entity.type
_entity.pdbx_description
1 polymer ?
#
loop_
_entity_poly.entity_id
_entity_poly.type
_entity_poly.pdbx_seq_one_letter_code
_entity_poly.pdbx_strand_id
1 'polypeptide(L)'
;MKKIFFSLIFFISSLHLRAQDSLLRSVNDSLSAAGNTEYVTGTFKALYIVNMKTIEAPAGGALNVEFQHRFGTVNSGAYNLFGLDFATFRLGADYGISDRLSVGIGRSSYLKTFDGYLKYKLLRQTAQSNRMPVTVSLLGTSSYYTEHFTQKDSGLSNKYRFNYTAQVLIARKFNSHLSVELTPTFIHYNLVESSADKNNVFALCGGARMKISRRMSINVEYDYLFPNQLVSTTDPPRSNSLSFGWDIETGGHVFQLVFTNSQSMVESQYIGQTVGTWGKGYIYFGFNISRNFNLKPHDKPKTKA
;
A
#
# COMPACT_ATOMS: atom_id res chain seq x y z
N MET A 1 -27.18 31.18 23.41
CA MET A 1 -26.27 30.07 23.04
C MET A 1 -26.35 29.88 21.54
N LYS A 2 -25.41 30.42 20.80
CA LYS A 2 -25.44 30.44 19.30
C LYS A 2 -24.61 29.27 18.78
N LYS A 3 -25.26 28.38 18.03
CA LYS A 3 -24.62 27.29 17.29
C LYS A 3 -23.93 27.89 16.06
N ILE A 4 -22.62 27.79 15.97
CA ILE A 4 -21.86 28.17 14.78
C ILE A 4 -21.74 26.91 13.92
N PHE A 5 -22.48 26.91 12.81
CA PHE A 5 -22.36 25.91 11.74
C PHE A 5 -21.18 26.34 10.87
N PHE A 6 -20.09 25.58 10.90
CA PHE A 6 -18.99 25.76 9.96
C PHE A 6 -19.31 24.96 8.69
N SER A 7 -19.85 25.65 7.69
CA SER A 7 -20.06 25.08 6.35
C SER A 7 -18.78 25.26 5.55
N LEU A 8 -18.03 24.18 5.39
CA LEU A 8 -16.84 24.15 4.54
C LEU A 8 -17.29 23.97 3.09
N ILE A 9 -17.52 25.07 2.38
CA ILE A 9 -17.75 25.09 0.93
C ILE A 9 -16.40 24.88 0.24
N PHE A 10 -16.20 23.67 -0.28
CA PHE A 10 -15.07 23.37 -1.14
C PHE A 10 -15.32 23.96 -2.53
N PHE A 11 -14.73 25.12 -2.79
CA PHE A 11 -14.76 25.76 -4.11
C PHE A 11 -13.80 25.01 -5.04
N ILE A 12 -14.34 24.06 -5.81
CA ILE A 12 -13.59 23.42 -6.92
C ILE A 12 -13.62 24.40 -8.08
N SER A 13 -12.60 25.24 -8.18
CA SER A 13 -12.34 26.02 -9.40
C SER A 13 -11.82 25.06 -10.47
N SER A 14 -12.70 24.64 -11.37
CA SER A 14 -12.36 23.91 -12.59
C SER A 14 -11.66 24.85 -13.58
N LEU A 15 -10.34 24.92 -13.49
CA LEU A 15 -9.52 25.50 -14.55
C LEU A 15 -9.52 24.53 -15.74
N HIS A 16 -10.34 24.83 -16.72
CA HIS A 16 -10.38 24.13 -18.00
C HIS A 16 -9.18 24.52 -18.87
N LEU A 17 -8.11 23.75 -18.80
CA LEU A 17 -7.04 23.76 -19.79
C LEU A 17 -7.50 22.97 -21.03
N ARG A 18 -8.27 23.63 -21.92
CA ARG A 18 -8.89 22.98 -23.09
C ARG A 18 -7.96 22.77 -24.29
N ALA A 19 -6.74 23.30 -24.29
CA ALA A 19 -5.88 23.29 -25.47
C ALA A 19 -5.05 22.03 -25.69
N GLN A 20 -4.72 21.25 -24.64
CA GLN A 20 -4.00 19.98 -24.78
C GLN A 20 -4.92 18.76 -24.98
N ASP A 21 -6.20 18.87 -24.59
CA ASP A 21 -7.15 17.77 -24.68
C ASP A 21 -7.53 17.42 -26.14
N SER A 22 -7.55 18.39 -27.04
CA SER A 22 -7.94 18.13 -28.43
C SER A 22 -6.89 17.32 -29.21
N LEU A 23 -5.60 17.62 -28.97
CA LEU A 23 -4.49 16.89 -29.63
C LEU A 23 -4.39 15.45 -29.07
N LEU A 24 -4.51 15.31 -27.76
CA LEU A 24 -4.55 13.99 -27.11
C LEU A 24 -5.76 13.17 -27.57
N ARG A 25 -6.93 13.79 -27.74
CA ARG A 25 -8.11 13.10 -28.30
C ARG A 25 -7.89 12.67 -29.74
N SER A 26 -7.35 13.53 -30.61
CA SER A 26 -7.10 13.14 -32.00
C SER A 26 -6.09 12.02 -32.18
N VAL A 27 -5.02 12.00 -31.35
CA VAL A 27 -4.05 10.90 -31.29
C VAL A 27 -4.71 9.62 -30.75
N ASN A 28 -5.53 9.74 -29.72
CA ASN A 28 -6.22 8.62 -29.11
C ASN A 28 -7.29 8.03 -30.04
N ASP A 29 -7.99 8.88 -30.80
CA ASP A 29 -8.97 8.47 -31.83
C ASP A 29 -8.28 7.75 -32.99
N SER A 30 -7.09 8.20 -33.39
CA SER A 30 -6.28 7.56 -34.44
C SER A 30 -5.77 6.18 -33.98
N LEU A 31 -5.33 6.05 -32.74
CA LEU A 31 -4.89 4.78 -32.14
C LEU A 31 -6.07 3.82 -31.94
N SER A 32 -7.25 4.35 -31.65
CA SER A 32 -8.50 3.58 -31.51
C SER A 32 -9.00 3.03 -32.83
N ALA A 33 -8.87 3.81 -33.89
CA ALA A 33 -9.19 3.39 -35.28
C ALA A 33 -8.29 2.24 -35.73
N ALA A 34 -7.04 2.16 -35.23
CA ALA A 34 -6.10 1.08 -35.49
C ALA A 34 -6.39 -0.22 -34.69
N GLY A 35 -7.45 -0.29 -33.90
CA GLY A 35 -7.84 -1.48 -33.14
C GLY A 35 -6.97 -1.76 -31.91
N ASN A 36 -5.99 -0.93 -31.60
CA ASN A 36 -5.11 -1.09 -30.47
C ASN A 36 -5.75 -0.57 -29.18
N THR A 37 -5.87 -1.42 -28.17
CA THR A 37 -6.35 -1.02 -26.84
C THR A 37 -5.19 -0.40 -26.06
N GLU A 38 -5.26 0.91 -25.79
CA GLU A 38 -4.30 1.60 -24.95
C GLU A 38 -4.69 1.43 -23.47
N TYR A 39 -3.75 0.93 -22.67
CA TYR A 39 -3.95 0.75 -21.22
C TYR A 39 -3.35 1.91 -20.45
N VAL A 40 -4.07 2.33 -19.40
CA VAL A 40 -3.55 3.31 -18.42
C VAL A 40 -2.38 2.70 -17.68
N THR A 41 -1.28 3.47 -17.58
CA THR A 41 -0.07 3.10 -16.86
C THR A 41 0.23 4.10 -15.75
N GLY A 42 0.99 3.67 -14.73
CA GLY A 42 1.45 4.53 -13.64
C GLY A 42 0.28 5.12 -12.85
N THR A 43 -0.66 4.29 -12.44
CA THR A 43 -1.73 4.70 -11.50
C THR A 43 -1.11 5.13 -10.18
N PHE A 44 -0.19 4.31 -9.65
CA PHE A 44 0.71 4.68 -8.57
C PHE A 44 2.15 4.65 -9.06
N LYS A 45 3.09 5.21 -8.29
CA LYS A 45 4.50 5.20 -8.66
C LYS A 45 5.25 4.05 -7.99
N ALA A 46 4.95 3.82 -6.72
CA ALA A 46 5.51 2.75 -5.91
C ALA A 46 4.57 1.54 -5.88
N LEU A 47 5.09 0.40 -5.43
CA LEU A 47 4.31 -0.82 -5.18
C LEU A 47 3.46 -0.73 -3.90
N TYR A 48 3.68 0.30 -3.09
CA TYR A 48 2.96 0.60 -1.85
C TYR A 48 2.41 2.02 -1.87
N ILE A 49 1.20 2.23 -1.31
CA ILE A 49 0.68 3.59 -1.03
C ILE A 49 1.44 4.18 0.15
N VAL A 50 1.38 3.54 1.30
CA VAL A 50 2.23 3.73 2.47
C VAL A 50 2.59 2.36 3.06
N ASN A 51 1.63 1.61 3.60
CA ASN A 51 1.71 0.22 4.04
C ASN A 51 1.00 -0.71 3.05
N MET A 52 -0.12 -0.26 2.48
CA MET A 52 -0.99 -0.98 1.57
C MET A 52 -0.32 -1.16 0.19
N LYS A 53 -0.32 -2.38 -0.33
CA LYS A 53 0.16 -2.66 -1.70
C LYS A 53 -0.78 -2.06 -2.73
N THR A 54 -0.21 -1.49 -3.78
CA THR A 54 -0.96 -0.93 -4.92
C THR A 54 -1.25 -1.98 -5.99
N ILE A 55 -2.08 -1.62 -6.98
CA ILE A 55 -2.28 -2.43 -8.19
C ILE A 55 -1.03 -2.52 -9.05
N GLU A 56 0.00 -1.72 -8.80
CA GLU A 56 1.25 -1.78 -9.56
C GLU A 56 2.03 -3.06 -9.23
N ALA A 57 2.76 -3.54 -10.22
CA ALA A 57 3.62 -4.71 -10.12
C ALA A 57 4.90 -4.44 -10.91
N PRO A 58 6.03 -5.05 -10.56
CA PRO A 58 7.21 -5.03 -11.39
C PRO A 58 6.88 -5.60 -12.76
N ALA A 59 7.45 -5.03 -13.82
CA ALA A 59 7.32 -5.59 -15.16
C ALA A 59 7.89 -7.01 -15.22
N GLY A 60 7.43 -7.82 -16.18
CA GLY A 60 7.94 -9.18 -16.34
C GLY A 60 9.46 -9.21 -16.49
N GLY A 61 10.16 -9.88 -15.57
CA GLY A 61 11.63 -9.95 -15.49
C GLY A 61 12.28 -8.79 -14.74
N ALA A 62 11.51 -7.93 -14.09
CA ALA A 62 12.04 -6.89 -13.22
C ALA A 62 11.93 -7.29 -11.74
N LEU A 63 12.91 -6.87 -10.96
CA LEU A 63 12.97 -7.00 -9.51
C LEU A 63 12.84 -5.63 -8.87
N ASN A 64 11.93 -5.47 -7.94
CA ASN A 64 11.88 -4.31 -7.05
C ASN A 64 12.42 -4.71 -5.68
N VAL A 65 13.29 -3.88 -5.13
CA VAL A 65 13.76 -4.00 -3.74
C VAL A 65 13.18 -2.85 -2.95
N GLU A 66 12.57 -3.17 -1.82
CA GLU A 66 11.89 -2.23 -0.94
C GLU A 66 12.47 -2.30 0.47
N PHE A 67 12.82 -1.15 1.01
CA PHE A 67 13.17 -0.98 2.42
C PHE A 67 12.16 -0.03 3.07
N GLN A 68 11.46 -0.52 4.08
CA GLN A 68 10.50 0.24 4.86
C GLN A 68 11.01 0.37 6.28
N HIS A 69 10.91 1.57 6.86
CA HIS A 69 11.39 1.88 8.20
C HIS A 69 10.35 2.68 8.97
N ARG A 70 10.14 2.33 10.24
CA ARG A 70 9.31 3.08 11.20
C ARG A 70 10.12 3.29 12.46
N PHE A 71 10.18 4.54 12.91
CA PHE A 71 10.68 4.88 14.24
C PHE A 71 9.64 4.51 15.31
N GLY A 72 9.89 4.86 16.55
CA GLY A 72 8.87 4.73 17.61
C GLY A 72 7.82 5.84 17.54
N THR A 73 6.93 5.87 18.51
CA THR A 73 5.84 6.85 18.58
C THR A 73 6.31 8.21 19.07
N VAL A 74 5.76 9.27 18.48
CA VAL A 74 6.07 10.66 18.86
C VAL A 74 5.72 10.93 20.34
N ASN A 75 4.68 10.28 20.88
CA ASN A 75 4.28 10.42 22.29
C ASN A 75 5.20 9.72 23.30
N SER A 76 6.27 9.04 22.85
CA SER A 76 7.30 8.50 23.76
C SER A 76 8.14 9.57 24.44
N GLY A 77 7.97 10.84 24.06
CA GLY A 77 8.52 12.01 24.72
C GLY A 77 9.99 12.30 24.40
N ALA A 78 10.49 13.39 24.96
CA ALA A 78 11.84 13.89 24.68
C ALA A 78 12.94 12.94 25.14
N TYR A 79 12.69 12.14 26.18
CA TYR A 79 13.68 11.15 26.66
C TYR A 79 14.04 10.10 25.59
N ASN A 80 13.09 9.66 24.80
CA ASN A 80 13.26 8.73 23.70
C ASN A 80 13.41 9.46 22.35
N LEU A 81 13.80 10.72 22.38
CA LEU A 81 13.94 11.60 21.20
C LEU A 81 12.68 11.53 20.30
N PHE A 82 11.47 11.59 20.92
CA PHE A 82 10.18 11.49 20.24
C PHE A 82 10.04 10.22 19.38
N GLY A 83 10.60 9.11 19.85
CA GLY A 83 10.55 7.81 19.21
C GLY A 83 11.74 7.50 18.29
N LEU A 84 12.64 8.43 18.01
CA LEU A 84 13.75 8.20 17.09
C LEU A 84 14.77 7.15 17.59
N ASP A 85 14.79 6.85 18.89
CA ASP A 85 15.65 5.81 19.48
C ASP A 85 15.18 4.38 19.15
N PHE A 86 13.96 4.21 18.63
CA PHE A 86 13.41 2.91 18.27
C PHE A 86 13.33 2.75 16.75
N ALA A 87 13.52 1.53 16.29
CA ALA A 87 13.49 1.22 14.87
C ALA A 87 12.77 -0.11 14.61
N THR A 88 11.82 -0.07 13.71
CA THR A 88 11.22 -1.24 13.07
C THR A 88 11.42 -1.13 11.57
N PHE A 89 11.84 -2.20 10.93
CA PHE A 89 12.08 -2.20 9.48
C PHE A 89 11.53 -3.44 8.82
N ARG A 90 11.24 -3.33 7.53
CA ARG A 90 10.96 -4.45 6.64
C ARG A 90 11.79 -4.31 5.37
N LEU A 91 12.47 -5.39 5.01
CA LEU A 91 13.13 -5.56 3.72
C LEU A 91 12.28 -6.47 2.85
N GLY A 92 11.95 -6.02 1.65
CA GLY A 92 11.15 -6.75 0.68
C GLY A 92 11.83 -6.87 -0.67
N ALA A 93 11.49 -7.93 -1.40
CA ALA A 93 11.88 -8.15 -2.78
C ALA A 93 10.67 -8.63 -3.56
N ASP A 94 10.33 -7.92 -4.64
CA ASP A 94 9.14 -8.16 -5.46
C ASP A 94 9.58 -8.44 -6.90
N TYR A 95 9.18 -9.57 -7.47
CA TYR A 95 9.58 -9.99 -8.80
C TYR A 95 8.38 -10.11 -9.73
N GLY A 96 8.48 -9.51 -10.91
CA GLY A 96 7.51 -9.66 -11.99
C GLY A 96 7.80 -10.95 -12.77
N ILE A 97 6.96 -11.97 -12.60
CA ILE A 97 7.01 -13.18 -13.43
C ILE A 97 6.55 -12.85 -14.85
N SER A 98 5.50 -12.06 -14.95
CA SER A 98 4.97 -11.49 -16.18
C SER A 98 4.39 -10.11 -15.93
N ASP A 99 3.88 -9.41 -16.95
CA ASP A 99 3.21 -8.11 -16.78
C ASP A 99 1.90 -8.18 -15.97
N ARG A 100 1.41 -9.40 -15.72
CA ARG A 100 0.19 -9.64 -14.93
C ARG A 100 0.42 -10.38 -13.62
N LEU A 101 1.51 -11.13 -13.50
CA LEU A 101 1.79 -11.99 -12.36
C LEU A 101 3.06 -11.54 -11.67
N SER A 102 2.99 -11.24 -10.40
CA SER A 102 4.14 -10.92 -9.55
C SER A 102 4.08 -11.67 -8.23
N VAL A 103 5.25 -11.94 -7.69
CA VAL A 103 5.47 -12.55 -6.38
C VAL A 103 6.39 -11.64 -5.57
N GLY A 104 6.29 -11.72 -4.27
CA GLY A 104 7.21 -11.01 -3.40
C GLY A 104 7.40 -11.74 -2.08
N ILE A 105 8.53 -11.46 -1.47
CA ILE A 105 8.89 -11.94 -0.13
C ILE A 105 9.40 -10.77 0.70
N GLY A 106 9.22 -10.84 2.00
CA GLY A 106 9.70 -9.80 2.91
C GLY A 106 10.05 -10.36 4.29
N ARG A 107 10.83 -9.57 5.00
CA ARG A 107 11.21 -9.82 6.40
C ARG A 107 11.07 -8.54 7.20
N SER A 108 10.17 -8.53 8.16
CA SER A 108 10.00 -7.44 9.12
C SER A 108 10.67 -7.77 10.45
N SER A 109 11.25 -6.76 11.10
CA SER A 109 11.73 -6.87 12.49
C SER A 109 10.58 -6.90 13.49
N TYR A 110 9.40 -6.34 13.13
CA TYR A 110 8.20 -6.40 13.97
C TYR A 110 7.71 -7.83 14.06
N LEU A 111 7.63 -8.36 15.29
CA LEU A 111 7.34 -9.77 15.59
C LEU A 111 8.20 -10.76 14.80
N LYS A 112 9.36 -10.30 14.29
CA LYS A 112 10.28 -11.08 13.44
C LYS A 112 9.54 -11.82 12.31
N THR A 113 8.63 -11.12 11.63
CA THR A 113 7.70 -11.68 10.65
C THR A 113 8.35 -11.86 9.29
N PHE A 114 8.19 -13.02 8.68
CA PHE A 114 8.36 -13.23 7.24
C PHE A 114 7.01 -13.12 6.56
N ASP A 115 6.97 -12.52 5.39
CA ASP A 115 5.78 -12.46 4.56
C ASP A 115 6.11 -12.84 3.12
N GLY A 116 5.11 -13.38 2.43
CA GLY A 116 5.19 -13.66 1.02
C GLY A 116 3.84 -13.48 0.36
N TYR A 117 3.82 -13.02 -0.90
CA TYR A 117 2.59 -12.80 -1.62
C TYR A 117 2.63 -13.26 -3.08
N LEU A 118 1.44 -13.50 -3.60
CA LEU A 118 1.16 -13.66 -5.02
C LEU A 118 0.14 -12.59 -5.43
N LYS A 119 0.44 -11.82 -6.51
CA LYS A 119 -0.47 -10.81 -7.06
C LYS A 119 -0.70 -11.05 -8.53
N TYR A 120 -1.98 -11.08 -8.92
CA TYR A 120 -2.41 -11.28 -10.30
C TYR A 120 -3.29 -10.11 -10.78
N LYS A 121 -2.88 -9.44 -11.85
CA LYS A 121 -3.63 -8.35 -12.47
C LYS A 121 -4.69 -8.91 -13.41
N LEU A 122 -5.95 -8.88 -12.93
CA LEU A 122 -7.09 -9.47 -13.63
C LEU A 122 -7.58 -8.56 -14.76
N LEU A 123 -7.85 -7.28 -14.44
CA LEU A 123 -8.36 -6.28 -15.37
C LEU A 123 -7.43 -5.07 -15.40
N ARG A 124 -7.36 -4.38 -16.54
CA ARG A 124 -6.54 -3.18 -16.74
C ARG A 124 -7.41 -2.03 -17.22
N GLN A 125 -7.32 -0.90 -16.56
CA GLN A 125 -7.97 0.34 -16.98
C GLN A 125 -7.51 0.72 -18.39
N THR A 126 -8.47 1.06 -19.26
CA THR A 126 -8.19 1.55 -20.61
C THR A 126 -8.22 3.08 -20.63
N ALA A 127 -7.42 3.69 -21.50
CA ALA A 127 -7.43 5.14 -21.70
C ALA A 127 -8.77 5.62 -22.30
N GLN A 128 -9.45 4.76 -23.06
CA GLN A 128 -10.78 5.00 -23.58
C GLN A 128 -11.83 4.73 -22.51
N SER A 129 -12.62 5.75 -22.17
CA SER A 129 -13.57 5.71 -21.03
C SER A 129 -14.69 4.64 -21.16
N ASN A 130 -14.91 4.08 -22.32
CA ASN A 130 -16.06 3.23 -22.61
C ASN A 130 -15.80 1.72 -22.49
N ARG A 131 -14.57 1.26 -22.18
CA ARG A 131 -14.29 -0.18 -22.10
C ARG A 131 -14.07 -0.65 -20.66
N MET A 132 -12.94 -0.31 -20.04
CA MET A 132 -12.61 -0.75 -18.68
C MET A 132 -12.24 0.46 -17.81
N PRO A 133 -13.11 0.88 -16.87
CA PRO A 133 -12.90 2.12 -16.11
C PRO A 133 -11.91 1.98 -14.95
N VAL A 134 -11.56 0.77 -14.55
CA VAL A 134 -10.71 0.47 -13.39
C VAL A 134 -9.68 -0.61 -13.70
N THR A 135 -8.61 -0.64 -12.93
CA THR A 135 -7.70 -1.80 -12.86
C THR A 135 -8.10 -2.64 -11.65
N VAL A 136 -8.14 -3.97 -11.81
CA VAL A 136 -8.42 -4.91 -10.73
C VAL A 136 -7.31 -5.93 -10.62
N SER A 137 -6.81 -6.15 -9.41
CA SER A 137 -5.83 -7.20 -9.09
C SER A 137 -6.28 -8.03 -7.91
N LEU A 138 -5.93 -9.30 -7.94
CA LEU A 138 -6.08 -10.21 -6.80
C LEU A 138 -4.74 -10.34 -6.10
N LEU A 139 -4.74 -10.29 -4.78
CA LEU A 139 -3.57 -10.41 -3.94
C LEU A 139 -3.83 -11.41 -2.82
N GLY A 140 -2.97 -12.41 -2.72
CA GLY A 140 -2.93 -13.34 -1.59
C GLY A 140 -1.60 -13.20 -0.86
N THR A 141 -1.63 -12.94 0.44
CA THR A 141 -0.43 -12.83 1.29
C THR A 141 -0.48 -13.89 2.39
N SER A 142 0.68 -14.49 2.69
CA SER A 142 0.89 -15.31 3.89
C SER A 142 1.98 -14.65 4.73
N SER A 143 1.76 -14.55 6.03
CA SER A 143 2.76 -14.06 6.99
C SER A 143 3.04 -15.12 8.05
N TYR A 144 4.30 -15.23 8.45
CA TYR A 144 4.80 -16.19 9.41
C TYR A 144 5.60 -15.50 10.51
N TYR A 145 5.15 -15.61 11.75
CA TYR A 145 5.80 -15.04 12.92
C TYR A 145 6.92 -15.95 13.41
N THR A 146 8.13 -15.42 13.53
CA THR A 146 9.27 -16.18 14.08
C THR A 146 9.68 -15.72 15.47
N GLU A 147 8.97 -14.76 16.05
CA GLU A 147 9.18 -14.39 17.43
C GLU A 147 8.94 -15.59 18.35
N HIS A 148 9.76 -15.73 19.40
CA HIS A 148 9.61 -16.84 20.31
C HIS A 148 8.28 -16.74 21.06
N PHE A 149 7.55 -17.83 21.11
CA PHE A 149 6.39 -17.93 22.00
C PHE A 149 6.81 -17.73 23.45
N THR A 150 5.95 -17.12 24.23
CA THR A 150 6.11 -17.09 25.68
C THR A 150 6.12 -18.53 26.23
N GLN A 151 6.63 -18.72 27.44
CA GLN A 151 6.65 -20.05 28.07
C GLN A 151 5.25 -20.71 28.12
N LYS A 152 4.20 -19.90 28.28
CA LYS A 152 2.79 -20.33 28.24
C LYS A 152 2.39 -20.93 26.89
N ASP A 153 2.96 -20.43 25.80
CA ASP A 153 2.58 -20.80 24.43
C ASP A 153 3.60 -21.71 23.75
N SER A 154 4.64 -22.16 24.48
CA SER A 154 5.76 -22.94 23.94
C SER A 154 5.35 -24.31 23.35
N GLY A 155 4.19 -24.83 23.75
CA GLY A 155 3.62 -26.09 23.21
C GLY A 155 2.78 -25.93 21.94
N LEU A 156 2.57 -24.71 21.47
CA LEU A 156 1.75 -24.47 20.28
C LEU A 156 2.47 -24.90 19.00
N SER A 157 1.73 -25.55 18.12
CA SER A 157 2.23 -25.98 16.80
C SER A 157 2.58 -24.77 15.94
N ASN A 158 3.59 -24.90 15.07
CA ASN A 158 4.03 -23.87 14.12
C ASN A 158 2.91 -23.36 13.17
N LYS A 159 1.85 -24.16 12.96
CA LYS A 159 0.69 -23.73 12.17
C LYS A 159 0.03 -22.46 12.72
N TYR A 160 0.05 -22.25 14.03
CA TYR A 160 -0.52 -21.09 14.69
C TYR A 160 0.27 -19.80 14.45
N ARG A 161 1.46 -19.87 13.87
CA ARG A 161 2.30 -18.73 13.51
C ARG A 161 1.94 -18.11 12.15
N PHE A 162 1.10 -18.77 11.37
CA PHE A 162 0.68 -18.30 10.05
C PHE A 162 -0.59 -17.45 10.13
N ASN A 163 -0.60 -16.36 9.36
CA ASN A 163 -1.80 -15.63 9.00
C ASN A 163 -1.88 -15.51 7.48
N TYR A 164 -3.09 -15.44 6.98
CA TYR A 164 -3.36 -15.35 5.56
C TYR A 164 -4.23 -14.14 5.27
N THR A 165 -3.94 -13.43 4.18
CA THR A 165 -4.73 -12.28 3.74
C THR A 165 -5.09 -12.46 2.28
N ALA A 166 -6.36 -12.23 1.95
CA ALA A 166 -6.85 -12.20 0.58
C ALA A 166 -7.46 -10.83 0.30
N GLN A 167 -7.05 -10.19 -0.79
CA GLN A 167 -7.42 -8.82 -1.13
C GLN A 167 -7.80 -8.71 -2.60
N VAL A 168 -8.80 -7.86 -2.87
CA VAL A 168 -9.16 -7.43 -4.22
C VAL A 168 -8.79 -5.95 -4.34
N LEU A 169 -7.75 -5.63 -5.09
CA LEU A 169 -7.31 -4.26 -5.31
C LEU A 169 -8.07 -3.70 -6.51
N ILE A 170 -8.81 -2.61 -6.29
CA ILE A 170 -9.62 -1.94 -7.31
C ILE A 170 -9.14 -0.49 -7.38
N ALA A 171 -8.45 -0.14 -8.45
CA ALA A 171 -7.87 1.18 -8.58
C ALA A 171 -8.30 1.89 -9.86
N ARG A 172 -8.38 3.21 -9.77
CA ARG A 172 -8.64 4.10 -10.89
C ARG A 172 -7.70 5.29 -10.89
N LYS A 173 -7.08 5.53 -12.01
CA LYS A 173 -6.43 6.80 -12.32
C LYS A 173 -7.47 7.72 -12.95
N PHE A 174 -7.91 8.72 -12.20
CA PHE A 174 -8.92 9.66 -12.66
C PHE A 174 -8.37 10.66 -13.66
N ASN A 175 -7.13 11.10 -13.43
CA ASN A 175 -6.39 12.03 -14.31
C ASN A 175 -4.88 11.90 -14.05
N SER A 176 -4.08 12.80 -14.61
CA SER A 176 -2.62 12.81 -14.44
C SER A 176 -2.16 13.08 -12.99
N HIS A 177 -3.05 13.58 -12.12
CA HIS A 177 -2.73 13.99 -10.76
C HIS A 177 -3.35 13.09 -9.69
N LEU A 178 -4.56 12.56 -9.90
CA LEU A 178 -5.31 11.83 -8.90
C LEU A 178 -5.50 10.37 -9.27
N SER A 179 -5.09 9.48 -8.37
CA SER A 179 -5.39 8.05 -8.39
C SER A 179 -5.96 7.62 -7.05
N VAL A 180 -6.90 6.69 -7.07
CA VAL A 180 -7.55 6.13 -5.87
C VAL A 180 -7.58 4.62 -5.99
N GLU A 181 -7.41 3.95 -4.87
CA GLU A 181 -7.54 2.49 -4.74
C GLU A 181 -8.45 2.15 -3.57
N LEU A 182 -9.29 1.14 -3.76
CA LEU A 182 -10.13 0.53 -2.75
C LEU A 182 -9.83 -0.96 -2.70
N THR A 183 -9.67 -1.50 -1.50
CA THR A 183 -9.18 -2.86 -1.29
C THR A 183 -10.01 -3.59 -0.23
N PRO A 184 -11.14 -4.22 -0.63
CA PRO A 184 -11.80 -5.21 0.22
C PRO A 184 -10.80 -6.30 0.63
N THR A 185 -10.74 -6.57 1.92
CA THR A 185 -9.74 -7.42 2.54
C THR A 185 -10.37 -8.45 3.46
N PHE A 186 -9.94 -9.69 3.32
CA PHE A 186 -10.20 -10.81 4.22
C PHE A 186 -8.90 -11.24 4.87
N ILE A 187 -8.90 -11.44 6.19
CA ILE A 187 -7.75 -11.91 6.97
C ILE A 187 -8.17 -13.15 7.77
N HIS A 188 -7.35 -14.18 7.74
CA HIS A 188 -7.46 -15.34 8.60
C HIS A 188 -6.27 -15.42 9.55
N TYR A 189 -6.55 -15.36 10.85
CA TYR A 189 -5.59 -15.57 11.92
C TYR A 189 -5.69 -17.01 12.40
N ASN A 190 -4.61 -17.78 12.31
CA ASN A 190 -4.58 -19.12 12.90
C ASN A 190 -4.53 -19.08 14.43
N LEU A 191 -4.01 -17.99 15.00
CA LEU A 191 -4.02 -17.71 16.42
C LEU A 191 -4.54 -16.30 16.65
N VAL A 192 -5.49 -16.15 17.56
CA VAL A 192 -6.03 -14.88 18.05
C VAL A 192 -5.62 -14.66 19.50
N GLU A 193 -5.59 -13.40 19.94
CA GLU A 193 -5.14 -13.04 21.29
C GLU A 193 -6.16 -13.39 22.37
N SER A 194 -7.44 -13.34 22.04
CA SER A 194 -8.55 -13.61 22.96
C SER A 194 -9.52 -14.61 22.35
N SER A 195 -10.17 -15.41 23.19
CA SER A 195 -11.26 -16.30 22.77
C SER A 195 -12.50 -15.56 22.24
N ALA A 196 -12.60 -14.26 22.49
CA ALA A 196 -13.65 -13.40 21.96
C ALA A 196 -13.31 -12.87 20.55
N ASP A 197 -12.06 -12.98 20.11
CA ASP A 197 -11.61 -12.56 18.79
C ASP A 197 -12.03 -13.58 17.72
N LYS A 198 -12.36 -13.07 16.53
CA LYS A 198 -12.66 -13.92 15.37
C LYS A 198 -11.37 -14.24 14.61
N ASN A 199 -11.20 -15.51 14.24
CA ASN A 199 -10.11 -15.92 13.34
C ASN A 199 -10.27 -15.34 11.93
N ASN A 200 -11.53 -15.17 11.48
CA ASN A 200 -11.86 -14.62 10.16
C ASN A 200 -12.31 -13.16 10.32
N VAL A 201 -11.56 -12.25 9.72
CA VAL A 201 -11.70 -10.82 9.88
C VAL A 201 -11.83 -10.15 8.51
N PHE A 202 -12.73 -9.18 8.41
CA PHE A 202 -12.98 -8.40 7.21
C PHE A 202 -12.63 -6.93 7.44
N ALA A 203 -12.04 -6.32 6.44
CA ALA A 203 -11.69 -4.91 6.44
C ALA A 203 -11.94 -4.29 5.06
N LEU A 204 -12.06 -2.98 5.03
CA LEU A 204 -12.09 -2.20 3.81
C LEU A 204 -10.93 -1.20 3.88
N CYS A 205 -9.91 -1.44 3.09
CA CYS A 205 -8.76 -0.56 2.99
C CYS A 205 -8.95 0.38 1.80
N GLY A 206 -8.42 1.57 1.89
CA GLY A 206 -8.49 2.53 0.81
C GLY A 206 -7.34 3.51 0.84
N GLY A 207 -6.92 3.95 -0.33
CA GLY A 207 -5.87 4.92 -0.44
C GLY A 207 -5.96 5.79 -1.68
N ALA A 208 -5.33 6.93 -1.62
CA ALA A 208 -5.28 7.89 -2.71
C ALA A 208 -3.88 8.45 -2.85
N ARG A 209 -3.53 8.75 -4.09
CA ARG A 209 -2.31 9.46 -4.46
C ARG A 209 -2.67 10.74 -5.20
N MET A 210 -2.13 11.87 -4.74
CA MET A 210 -2.24 13.16 -5.41
C MET A 210 -0.84 13.66 -5.83
N LYS A 211 -0.61 13.74 -7.13
CA LYS A 211 0.63 14.26 -7.70
C LYS A 211 0.64 15.78 -7.62
N ILE A 212 1.63 16.35 -6.93
CA ILE A 212 1.78 17.80 -6.72
C ILE A 212 2.73 18.40 -7.77
N SER A 213 3.77 17.66 -8.13
CA SER A 213 4.74 18.07 -9.13
C SER A 213 5.15 16.88 -10.02
N ARG A 214 6.08 17.11 -10.94
CA ARG A 214 6.61 16.02 -11.79
C ARG A 214 7.26 14.90 -10.97
N ARG A 215 7.80 15.22 -9.78
CA ARG A 215 8.59 14.29 -8.95
C ARG A 215 8.05 14.12 -7.55
N MET A 216 6.93 14.74 -7.21
CA MET A 216 6.37 14.71 -5.84
C MET A 216 4.89 14.37 -5.86
N SER A 217 4.48 13.53 -4.90
CA SER A 217 3.08 13.22 -4.63
C SER A 217 2.82 13.08 -3.14
N ILE A 218 1.58 13.34 -2.73
CA ILE A 218 1.06 13.04 -1.40
C ILE A 218 0.18 11.81 -1.52
N ASN A 219 0.32 10.91 -0.56
CA ASN A 219 -0.49 9.71 -0.41
C ASN A 219 -1.23 9.76 0.91
N VAL A 220 -2.43 9.20 0.92
CA VAL A 220 -3.21 8.94 2.12
C VAL A 220 -3.73 7.51 2.05
N GLU A 221 -3.75 6.84 3.19
CA GLU A 221 -4.20 5.46 3.33
C GLU A 221 -4.99 5.32 4.61
N TYR A 222 -6.12 4.64 4.54
CA TYR A 222 -6.96 4.34 5.69
C TYR A 222 -7.47 2.90 5.61
N ASP A 223 -7.23 2.15 6.69
CA ASP A 223 -7.59 0.74 6.80
C ASP A 223 -8.69 0.59 7.84
N TYR A 224 -9.92 0.43 7.37
CA TYR A 224 -11.10 0.28 8.21
C TYR A 224 -11.36 -1.18 8.51
N LEU A 225 -11.09 -1.59 9.75
CA LEU A 225 -11.47 -2.88 10.28
C LEU A 225 -12.95 -2.85 10.67
N PHE A 226 -13.76 -3.78 10.16
CA PHE A 226 -15.17 -3.84 10.58
C PHE A 226 -15.30 -4.13 12.07
N PRO A 227 -16.29 -3.51 12.76
CA PRO A 227 -16.42 -3.60 14.22
C PRO A 227 -16.75 -5.02 14.69
N ASN A 228 -16.52 -5.28 15.98
CA ASN A 228 -16.87 -6.51 16.69
C ASN A 228 -16.22 -7.80 16.12
N GLN A 229 -15.04 -7.68 15.55
CA GLN A 229 -14.29 -8.83 15.06
C GLN A 229 -13.07 -9.15 15.93
N LEU A 230 -12.35 -8.12 16.36
CA LEU A 230 -11.23 -8.22 17.28
C LEU A 230 -11.51 -7.35 18.50
N VAL A 231 -11.43 -7.94 19.68
CA VAL A 231 -11.62 -7.24 20.96
C VAL A 231 -10.32 -6.58 21.34
N SER A 232 -10.38 -5.31 21.70
CA SER A 232 -9.20 -4.61 22.19
C SER A 232 -8.94 -4.98 23.64
N THR A 233 -7.94 -5.81 23.87
CA THR A 233 -7.44 -6.16 25.21
C THR A 233 -6.16 -5.41 25.56
N THR A 234 -5.65 -4.60 24.64
CA THR A 234 -4.39 -3.86 24.75
C THR A 234 -4.60 -2.44 25.30
N ASP A 235 -3.60 -1.92 25.96
CA ASP A 235 -3.47 -0.50 26.28
C ASP A 235 -2.19 0.03 25.62
N PRO A 236 -2.29 0.91 24.65
CA PRO A 236 -3.49 1.54 24.08
C PRO A 236 -4.40 0.57 23.31
N PRO A 237 -5.71 0.92 23.18
CA PRO A 237 -6.67 0.07 22.49
C PRO A 237 -6.39 -0.01 20.99
N ARG A 238 -6.88 -1.07 20.34
CA ARG A 238 -6.82 -1.22 18.89
C ARG A 238 -7.54 -0.06 18.18
N SER A 239 -7.01 0.33 17.05
CA SER A 239 -7.56 1.40 16.22
C SER A 239 -7.36 1.08 14.74
N ASN A 240 -8.11 1.76 13.88
CA ASN A 240 -7.88 1.70 12.45
C ASN A 240 -6.56 2.38 12.08
N SER A 241 -5.88 1.83 11.09
CA SER A 241 -4.65 2.43 10.56
C SER A 241 -4.99 3.64 9.69
N LEU A 242 -4.31 4.75 9.92
CA LEU A 242 -4.34 5.95 9.09
C LEU A 242 -2.90 6.36 8.80
N SER A 243 -2.58 6.53 7.53
CA SER A 243 -1.22 6.80 7.11
C SER A 243 -1.17 7.92 6.07
N PHE A 244 -0.12 8.72 6.13
CA PHE A 244 0.23 9.73 5.15
C PHE A 244 1.63 9.46 4.61
N GLY A 245 1.78 9.58 3.31
CA GLY A 245 3.05 9.44 2.61
C GLY A 245 3.36 10.67 1.76
N TRP A 246 4.63 11.03 1.68
CA TRP A 246 5.12 12.02 0.74
C TRP A 246 6.19 11.39 -0.13
N ASP A 247 5.86 11.14 -1.39
CA ASP A 247 6.77 10.55 -2.37
C ASP A 247 7.67 11.61 -2.99
N ILE A 248 8.94 11.26 -3.14
CA ILE A 248 9.95 12.01 -3.87
C ILE A 248 10.58 11.05 -4.88
N GLU A 249 10.34 11.29 -6.16
CA GLU A 249 10.85 10.47 -7.27
C GLU A 249 12.21 10.97 -7.72
N THR A 250 13.21 10.12 -7.67
CA THR A 250 14.53 10.36 -8.27
C THR A 250 14.80 9.31 -9.33
N GLY A 251 15.66 9.56 -10.30
CA GLY A 251 15.84 8.80 -11.55
C GLY A 251 15.93 7.26 -11.51
N GLY A 252 15.54 6.59 -10.45
CA GLY A 252 15.52 5.12 -10.31
C GLY A 252 15.04 4.69 -8.93
N HIS A 253 14.84 5.63 -8.01
CA HIS A 253 14.34 5.37 -6.66
C HIS A 253 13.06 6.16 -6.41
N VAL A 254 12.21 5.62 -5.56
CA VAL A 254 11.13 6.35 -4.92
C VAL A 254 11.46 6.39 -3.42
N PHE A 255 11.60 7.60 -2.90
CA PHE A 255 11.69 7.88 -1.47
C PHE A 255 10.32 8.32 -0.99
N GLN A 256 9.86 7.79 0.11
CA GLN A 256 8.60 8.18 0.72
C GLN A 256 8.84 8.49 2.20
N LEU A 257 8.51 9.71 2.63
CA LEU A 257 8.38 10.05 4.04
C LEU A 257 7.01 9.57 4.52
N VAL A 258 6.96 8.98 5.70
CA VAL A 258 5.77 8.31 6.22
C VAL A 258 5.42 8.80 7.61
N PHE A 259 4.13 9.04 7.82
CA PHE A 259 3.51 9.26 9.12
C PHE A 259 2.32 8.31 9.24
N THR A 260 2.29 7.46 10.24
CA THR A 260 1.26 6.44 10.41
C THR A 260 1.04 6.15 11.89
N ASN A 261 -0.13 5.66 12.28
CA ASN A 261 -0.32 5.08 13.61
C ASN A 261 -0.08 3.56 13.66
N SER A 262 0.38 2.97 12.55
CA SER A 262 0.79 1.57 12.53
C SER A 262 2.31 1.42 12.54
N GLN A 263 2.83 0.63 13.48
CA GLN A 263 4.25 0.27 13.51
C GLN A 263 4.58 -0.82 12.49
N SER A 264 3.61 -1.67 12.19
CA SER A 264 3.79 -2.79 11.27
C SER A 264 3.62 -2.39 9.80
N MET A 265 4.23 -3.19 8.92
CA MET A 265 4.25 -3.03 7.47
C MET A 265 3.74 -4.29 6.75
N VAL A 266 3.11 -5.23 7.49
CA VAL A 266 2.54 -6.48 6.97
C VAL A 266 1.03 -6.43 7.09
N GLU A 267 0.28 -6.88 6.08
CA GLU A 267 -1.17 -6.69 5.92
C GLU A 267 -1.98 -7.11 7.14
N SER A 268 -1.77 -8.33 7.63
CA SER A 268 -2.51 -8.84 8.79
C SER A 268 -2.24 -8.02 10.06
N GLN A 269 -1.08 -7.37 10.14
CA GLN A 269 -0.65 -6.61 11.30
C GLN A 269 -1.14 -5.15 11.25
N TYR A 270 -0.88 -4.41 10.17
CA TYR A 270 -1.29 -2.99 10.13
C TYR A 270 -2.80 -2.82 10.04
N ILE A 271 -3.55 -3.81 9.52
CA ILE A 271 -5.01 -3.79 9.47
C ILE A 271 -5.62 -4.19 10.81
N GLY A 272 -5.15 -5.29 11.41
CA GLY A 272 -5.83 -5.89 12.57
C GLY A 272 -5.14 -5.68 13.93
N GLN A 273 -3.88 -5.23 13.94
CA GLN A 273 -3.09 -5.14 15.17
C GLN A 273 -2.56 -3.71 15.45
N THR A 274 -3.02 -2.71 14.69
CA THR A 274 -2.70 -1.31 14.96
C THR A 274 -3.33 -0.87 16.28
N VAL A 275 -2.54 -0.22 17.13
CA VAL A 275 -2.97 0.25 18.46
C VAL A 275 -2.70 1.75 18.60
N GLY A 276 -3.54 2.43 19.41
CA GLY A 276 -3.42 3.86 19.64
C GLY A 276 -3.92 4.72 18.47
N THR A 277 -4.17 5.97 18.74
CA THR A 277 -4.77 6.92 17.80
C THR A 277 -3.88 8.13 17.57
N TRP A 278 -4.03 8.77 16.41
CA TRP A 278 -3.36 10.02 16.07
C TRP A 278 -3.57 11.11 17.13
N GLY A 279 -4.80 11.26 17.61
CA GLY A 279 -5.13 12.27 18.62
C GLY A 279 -4.44 12.11 19.97
N LYS A 280 -3.92 10.91 20.26
CA LYS A 280 -3.12 10.62 21.46
C LYS A 280 -1.61 10.59 21.19
N GLY A 281 -1.18 10.99 19.99
CA GLY A 281 0.24 11.04 19.62
C GLY A 281 0.87 9.68 19.28
N TYR A 282 0.07 8.62 19.06
CA TYR A 282 0.56 7.36 18.53
C TYR A 282 0.81 7.52 17.03
N ILE A 283 1.86 8.24 16.71
CA ILE A 283 2.30 8.53 15.35
C ILE A 283 3.72 8.04 15.20
N TYR A 284 3.93 7.12 14.29
CA TYR A 284 5.24 6.64 13.89
C TYR A 284 5.69 7.44 12.67
N PHE A 285 6.80 8.13 12.80
CA PHE A 285 7.52 8.67 11.66
C PHE A 285 8.32 7.55 11.00
N GLY A 286 8.52 7.63 9.70
CA GLY A 286 9.30 6.64 8.99
C GLY A 286 9.57 7.02 7.56
N PHE A 287 10.13 6.08 6.82
CA PHE A 287 10.37 6.24 5.39
C PHE A 287 10.33 4.89 4.67
N ASN A 288 9.99 4.93 3.40
CA ASN A 288 10.13 3.80 2.48
C ASN A 288 11.10 4.20 1.37
N ILE A 289 11.92 3.28 0.91
CA ILE A 289 12.82 3.44 -0.23
C ILE A 289 12.62 2.25 -1.14
N SER A 290 12.30 2.49 -2.41
CA SER A 290 12.18 1.42 -3.40
C SER A 290 13.03 1.67 -4.62
N ARG A 291 13.51 0.58 -5.24
CA ARG A 291 14.26 0.60 -6.47
C ARG A 291 13.93 -0.58 -7.35
N ASN A 292 13.67 -0.29 -8.62
CA ASN A 292 13.46 -1.31 -9.64
C ASN A 292 14.77 -1.64 -10.37
N PHE A 293 15.03 -2.94 -10.55
CA PHE A 293 16.13 -3.48 -11.34
C PHE A 293 15.56 -4.29 -12.50
N ASN A 294 15.96 -4.00 -13.73
CA ASN A 294 15.62 -4.84 -14.88
C ASN A 294 16.65 -5.98 -14.97
N LEU A 295 16.20 -7.22 -14.76
CA LEU A 295 17.04 -8.40 -14.83
C LEU A 295 17.07 -9.05 -16.22
N LYS A 296 16.23 -8.61 -17.17
CA LYS A 296 16.30 -9.08 -18.54
C LYS A 296 17.58 -8.54 -19.20
N PRO A 297 18.33 -9.39 -19.94
CA PRO A 297 19.43 -8.90 -20.75
C PRO A 297 18.93 -7.83 -21.73
N HIS A 298 19.66 -6.72 -21.84
CA HIS A 298 19.43 -5.78 -22.93
C HIS A 298 19.76 -6.52 -24.24
N ASP A 299 18.78 -6.75 -25.08
CA ASP A 299 19.05 -7.12 -26.48
C ASP A 299 19.93 -6.00 -27.07
N LYS A 300 21.20 -6.33 -27.27
CA LYS A 300 22.09 -5.41 -28.01
C LYS A 300 21.45 -5.18 -29.38
N PRO A 301 21.32 -3.94 -29.84
CA PRO A 301 20.81 -3.69 -31.18
C PRO A 301 21.66 -4.53 -32.15
N LYS A 302 21.01 -5.40 -32.93
CA LYS A 302 21.69 -6.13 -34.00
C LYS A 302 22.27 -5.09 -34.94
N THR A 303 23.59 -4.90 -34.90
CA THR A 303 24.33 -4.14 -35.89
C THR A 303 24.03 -4.82 -37.21
N LYS A 304 23.22 -4.17 -38.06
CA LYS A 304 23.08 -4.62 -39.45
C LYS A 304 24.44 -4.47 -40.08
N ALA A 305 25.04 -5.60 -40.45
CA ALA A 305 26.22 -5.66 -41.30
C ALA A 305 25.83 -5.26 -42.72
#